data_d1dcca834a274e7fc221a425ecfb5159
#
_entry.id   d1dcca834a274e7fc221a425ecfb5159
#
_cell.length_a   1.000
_cell.length_b   1.000
_cell.length_c   1.000
_cell.angle_alpha   90.00
_cell.angle_beta   90.00
_cell.angle_gamma   90.00
#
_symmetry.space_group_name_H-M   'P 1'
#
loop_
_entity.id
_entity.type
_entity.pdbx_description
1 polymer ?
#
loop_
_entity_poly.entity_id
_entity_poly.type
_entity_poly.pdbx_seq_one_letter_code
_entity_poly.pdbx_strand_id
1 'polypeptide(L)'
;MLRIFVSCALLVLSACSTQESAELEAFADAFTEASQATEVEPMLAIYALEGTTENTKKLLKNALLYELGLPIQSIEFEPLTGSPEESIEYSHQGLDYIATLKPSLRMRVRYETEDRFESLFSIGQNGAGQWRIISSRPM
;
A
#
# COMPACT_ATOMS: atom_id res chain seq x y z
N MET A 1 -24.49 -48.16 -19.34
CA MET A 1 -24.56 -47.27 -18.16
C MET A 1 -23.38 -46.34 -18.16
N LEU A 2 -23.63 -45.13 -18.55
CA LEU A 2 -22.61 -44.10 -18.64
C LEU A 2 -22.58 -43.29 -17.34
N ARG A 3 -21.50 -43.35 -16.60
CA ARG A 3 -21.28 -42.51 -15.39
C ARG A 3 -20.56 -41.25 -15.81
N ILE A 4 -21.28 -40.16 -15.77
CA ILE A 4 -20.73 -38.82 -15.98
C ILE A 4 -20.16 -38.37 -14.62
N PHE A 5 -18.82 -38.34 -14.50
CA PHE A 5 -18.15 -37.59 -13.47
C PHE A 5 -17.80 -36.21 -14.06
N VAL A 6 -18.66 -35.26 -13.81
CA VAL A 6 -18.35 -33.87 -14.10
C VAL A 6 -17.50 -33.31 -12.97
N SER A 7 -16.27 -33.00 -13.32
CA SER A 7 -15.25 -32.44 -12.47
C SER A 7 -15.63 -31.04 -11.99
N CYS A 8 -15.77 -30.88 -10.68
CA CYS A 8 -16.06 -29.63 -9.99
C CYS A 8 -14.76 -28.96 -9.47
N ALA A 9 -13.75 -28.81 -10.35
CA ALA A 9 -12.43 -28.35 -9.93
C ALA A 9 -12.02 -26.93 -10.41
N LEU A 10 -12.92 -26.17 -11.04
CA LEU A 10 -12.57 -24.89 -11.68
C LEU A 10 -13.07 -23.63 -10.99
N LEU A 11 -13.75 -23.74 -9.85
CA LEU A 11 -14.39 -22.58 -9.19
C LEU A 11 -13.58 -21.91 -8.07
N VAL A 12 -12.44 -22.48 -7.67
CA VAL A 12 -11.71 -21.97 -6.50
C VAL A 12 -10.72 -20.83 -6.86
N LEU A 13 -10.22 -20.79 -8.08
CA LEU A 13 -9.24 -19.78 -8.50
C LEU A 13 -9.86 -18.40 -8.77
N SER A 14 -11.12 -18.33 -9.18
CA SER A 14 -11.79 -17.05 -9.42
C SER A 14 -12.26 -16.37 -8.13
N ALA A 15 -12.51 -17.10 -7.06
CA ALA A 15 -12.93 -16.55 -5.77
C ALA A 15 -11.81 -15.80 -5.06
N CYS A 16 -10.55 -16.29 -5.12
CA CYS A 16 -9.39 -15.64 -4.50
C CYS A 16 -9.03 -14.30 -5.16
N SER A 17 -9.05 -14.23 -6.51
CA SER A 17 -8.76 -13.00 -7.24
C SER A 17 -9.84 -11.92 -7.05
N THR A 18 -11.11 -12.34 -6.94
CA THR A 18 -12.24 -11.44 -6.67
C THR A 18 -12.16 -10.87 -5.25
N GLN A 19 -11.78 -11.68 -4.26
CA GLN A 19 -11.60 -11.24 -2.88
C GLN A 19 -10.45 -10.25 -2.76
N GLU A 20 -9.28 -10.53 -3.36
CA GLU A 20 -8.14 -9.61 -3.37
C GLU A 20 -8.50 -8.28 -4.02
N SER A 21 -9.20 -8.30 -5.14
CA SER A 21 -9.67 -7.09 -5.82
C SER A 21 -10.61 -6.27 -4.93
N ALA A 22 -11.54 -6.92 -4.21
CA ALA A 22 -12.44 -6.24 -3.27
C ALA A 22 -11.69 -5.64 -2.09
N GLU A 23 -10.67 -6.34 -1.57
CA GLU A 23 -9.84 -5.84 -0.47
C GLU A 23 -8.98 -4.63 -0.89
N LEU A 24 -8.44 -4.64 -2.10
CA LEU A 24 -7.69 -3.50 -2.66
C LEU A 24 -8.59 -2.30 -2.91
N GLU A 25 -9.81 -2.51 -3.40
CA GLU A 25 -10.79 -1.44 -3.56
C GLU A 25 -11.16 -0.81 -2.22
N ALA A 26 -11.39 -1.63 -1.19
CA ALA A 26 -11.63 -1.15 0.17
C ALA A 26 -10.42 -0.38 0.73
N PHE A 27 -9.20 -0.81 0.42
CA PHE A 27 -7.98 -0.10 0.81
C PHE A 27 -7.88 1.26 0.10
N ALA A 28 -8.19 1.33 -1.20
CA ALA A 28 -8.24 2.59 -1.94
C ALA A 28 -9.28 3.56 -1.34
N ASP A 29 -10.44 3.06 -0.94
CA ASP A 29 -11.47 3.86 -0.27
C ASP A 29 -10.98 4.38 1.09
N ALA A 30 -10.32 3.55 1.88
CA ALA A 30 -9.73 3.94 3.16
C ALA A 30 -8.63 5.02 2.97
N PHE A 31 -7.80 4.89 1.93
CA PHE A 31 -6.81 5.90 1.58
C PHE A 31 -7.48 7.23 1.22
N THR A 32 -8.50 7.19 0.38
CA THR A 32 -9.26 8.38 -0.04
C THR A 32 -9.88 9.08 1.16
N GLU A 33 -10.52 8.34 2.05
CA GLU A 33 -11.12 8.89 3.27
C GLU A 33 -10.06 9.53 4.17
N ALA A 34 -8.93 8.84 4.39
CA ALA A 34 -7.82 9.34 5.19
C ALA A 34 -7.20 10.62 4.60
N SER A 35 -7.10 10.71 3.27
CA SER A 35 -6.55 11.88 2.57
C SER A 35 -7.45 13.12 2.67
N GLN A 36 -8.74 12.93 2.90
CA GLN A 36 -9.72 14.01 3.09
C GLN A 36 -9.81 14.49 4.54
N ALA A 37 -9.18 13.79 5.47
CA ALA A 37 -9.19 14.18 6.89
C ALA A 37 -8.37 15.46 7.11
N THR A 38 -8.72 16.21 8.16
CA THR A 38 -8.00 17.42 8.53
C THR A 38 -6.71 17.12 9.31
N GLU A 39 -6.60 15.91 9.87
CA GLU A 39 -5.47 15.45 10.65
C GLU A 39 -4.75 14.30 9.95
N VAL A 40 -3.49 14.08 10.29
CA VAL A 40 -2.62 13.08 9.65
C VAL A 40 -2.81 11.67 10.23
N GLU A 41 -3.36 11.55 11.43
CA GLU A 41 -3.50 10.29 12.15
C GLU A 41 -4.27 9.21 11.38
N PRO A 42 -5.40 9.51 10.71
CA PRO A 42 -6.07 8.49 9.88
C PRO A 42 -5.21 7.94 8.76
N MET A 43 -4.37 8.78 8.15
CA MET A 43 -3.43 8.33 7.11
C MET A 43 -2.33 7.46 7.72
N LEU A 44 -1.77 7.84 8.86
CA LEU A 44 -0.76 7.02 9.54
C LEU A 44 -1.29 5.64 9.93
N ALA A 45 -2.59 5.52 10.21
CA ALA A 45 -3.21 4.25 10.58
C ALA A 45 -3.20 3.20 9.45
N ILE A 46 -3.03 3.60 8.20
CA ILE A 46 -2.95 2.68 7.06
C ILE A 46 -1.50 2.41 6.61
N TYR A 47 -0.52 2.91 7.35
CA TYR A 47 0.90 2.59 7.19
C TYR A 47 1.32 1.45 8.12
N ALA A 48 2.26 0.64 7.67
CA ALA A 48 2.95 -0.33 8.51
C ALA A 48 4.12 0.36 9.20
N LEU A 49 3.95 0.69 10.48
CA LEU A 49 4.93 1.48 11.25
C LEU A 49 5.61 0.67 12.37
N GLU A 50 5.38 -0.63 12.47
CA GLU A 50 6.00 -1.46 13.49
C GLU A 50 7.53 -1.44 13.35
N GLY A 51 8.21 -1.11 14.42
CA GLY A 51 9.67 -0.99 14.46
C GLY A 51 10.25 0.28 13.88
N THR A 52 9.42 1.16 13.30
CA THR A 52 9.83 2.45 12.76
C THR A 52 10.28 3.40 13.89
N THR A 53 11.36 4.16 13.64
CA THR A 53 11.86 5.14 14.61
C THR A 53 10.94 6.36 14.72
N GLU A 54 10.98 7.05 15.86
CA GLU A 54 10.24 8.30 16.06
C GLU A 54 10.64 9.39 15.05
N ASN A 55 11.92 9.44 14.68
CA ASN A 55 12.39 10.37 13.66
C ASN A 55 11.78 10.08 12.29
N THR A 56 11.72 8.80 11.89
CA THR A 56 11.09 8.39 10.63
C THR A 56 9.60 8.71 10.63
N LYS A 57 8.90 8.45 11.73
CA LYS A 57 7.48 8.82 11.88
C LYS A 57 7.26 10.32 11.74
N LYS A 58 8.13 11.13 12.34
CA LYS A 58 8.06 12.59 12.25
C LYS A 58 8.25 13.07 10.81
N LEU A 59 9.23 12.53 10.10
CA LEU A 59 9.48 12.85 8.70
C LEU A 59 8.30 12.44 7.82
N LEU A 60 7.73 11.27 8.06
CA LEU A 60 6.54 10.80 7.36
C LEU A 60 5.35 11.73 7.61
N LYS A 61 5.08 12.11 8.86
CA LYS A 61 4.01 13.07 9.18
C LYS A 61 4.17 14.37 8.40
N ASN A 62 5.37 14.92 8.36
CA ASN A 62 5.64 16.17 7.65
C ASN A 62 5.39 16.02 6.14
N ALA A 63 5.81 14.90 5.55
CA ALA A 63 5.56 14.62 4.13
C ALA A 63 4.06 14.46 3.84
N LEU A 64 3.32 13.76 4.69
CA LEU A 64 1.89 13.54 4.53
C LEU A 64 1.06 14.83 4.64
N LEU A 65 1.48 15.78 5.46
CA LEU A 65 0.81 17.08 5.58
C LEU A 65 0.77 17.84 4.24
N TYR A 66 1.75 17.63 3.38
CA TYR A 66 1.75 18.23 2.05
C TYR A 66 0.69 17.62 1.12
N GLU A 67 0.41 16.34 1.27
CA GLU A 67 -0.52 15.60 0.39
C GLU A 67 -1.96 15.62 0.89
N LEU A 68 -2.18 15.87 2.18
CA LEU A 68 -3.54 15.91 2.75
C LEU A 68 -4.38 17.00 2.10
N GLY A 69 -5.62 16.64 1.76
CA GLY A 69 -6.58 17.56 1.16
C GLY A 69 -6.44 17.76 -0.35
N LEU A 70 -5.40 17.18 -0.97
CA LEU A 70 -5.30 17.21 -2.43
C LEU A 70 -6.41 16.36 -3.06
N PRO A 71 -7.12 16.87 -4.08
CA PRO A 71 -8.15 16.08 -4.73
C PRO A 71 -7.55 14.91 -5.49
N ILE A 72 -8.07 13.71 -5.27
CA ILE A 72 -7.61 12.49 -5.92
C ILE A 72 -8.34 12.30 -7.24
N GLN A 73 -7.59 12.12 -8.32
CA GLN A 73 -8.12 11.78 -9.64
C GLN A 73 -8.31 10.27 -9.79
N SER A 74 -7.29 9.47 -9.43
CA SER A 74 -7.34 8.02 -9.56
C SER A 74 -6.39 7.32 -8.60
N ILE A 75 -6.74 6.10 -8.23
CA ILE A 75 -5.88 5.16 -7.50
C ILE A 75 -5.81 3.88 -8.32
N GLU A 76 -4.60 3.45 -8.67
CA GLU A 76 -4.36 2.24 -9.44
C GLU A 76 -3.36 1.35 -8.71
N PHE A 77 -3.56 0.03 -8.82
CA PHE A 77 -2.64 -0.96 -8.30
C PHE A 77 -1.86 -1.60 -9.44
N GLU A 78 -0.55 -1.67 -9.30
CA GLU A 78 0.37 -2.15 -10.32
C GLU A 78 1.26 -3.26 -9.76
N PRO A 79 1.67 -4.25 -10.58
CA PRO A 79 2.64 -5.23 -10.14
C PRO A 79 3.99 -4.58 -9.86
N LEU A 80 4.81 -5.21 -9.01
CA LEU A 80 6.20 -4.82 -8.83
C LEU A 80 6.98 -4.99 -10.13
N THR A 81 7.91 -4.07 -10.40
CA THR A 81 8.74 -4.09 -11.62
C THR A 81 10.14 -4.65 -11.37
N GLY A 82 10.53 -4.82 -10.10
CA GLY A 82 11.88 -5.21 -9.70
C GLY A 82 12.84 -4.04 -9.55
N SER A 83 12.34 -2.79 -9.61
CA SER A 83 13.20 -1.62 -9.40
C SER A 83 13.67 -1.54 -7.94
N PRO A 84 14.90 -1.02 -7.67
CA PRO A 84 15.46 -0.97 -6.31
C PRO A 84 14.62 -0.19 -5.32
N GLU A 85 13.91 0.85 -5.75
CA GLU A 85 13.09 1.69 -4.90
C GLU A 85 11.90 0.93 -4.27
N GLU A 86 11.48 -0.17 -4.89
CA GLU A 86 10.38 -0.99 -4.40
C GLU A 86 10.75 -1.77 -3.13
N SER A 87 12.03 -2.12 -2.97
CA SER A 87 12.49 -2.91 -1.83
C SER A 87 12.61 -2.11 -0.53
N ILE A 88 12.74 -0.79 -0.62
CA ILE A 88 12.89 0.12 0.53
C ILE A 88 14.06 -0.32 1.45
N GLU A 89 15.20 -0.61 0.83
CA GLU A 89 16.45 -0.90 1.52
C GLU A 89 17.44 0.24 1.30
N TYR A 90 17.97 0.80 2.39
CA TYR A 90 18.94 1.89 2.30
C TYR A 90 19.77 2.01 3.58
N SER A 91 20.90 2.70 3.47
CA SER A 91 21.74 3.05 4.63
C SER A 91 21.70 4.56 4.84
N HIS A 92 21.56 4.98 6.09
CA HIS A 92 21.55 6.38 6.47
C HIS A 92 22.22 6.55 7.84
N GLN A 93 23.20 7.43 7.92
CA GLN A 93 23.95 7.74 9.16
C GLN A 93 24.50 6.48 9.85
N GLY A 94 25.04 5.54 9.07
CA GLY A 94 25.64 4.32 9.59
C GLY A 94 24.66 3.21 10.01
N LEU A 95 23.36 3.42 9.82
CA LEU A 95 22.32 2.42 10.07
C LEU A 95 21.74 1.92 8.75
N ASP A 96 21.49 0.62 8.69
CA ASP A 96 20.79 -0.01 7.60
C ASP A 96 19.28 -0.09 7.91
N TYR A 97 18.47 0.22 6.91
CA TYR A 97 17.01 0.22 7.00
C TYR A 97 16.43 -0.77 6.01
N ILE A 98 15.36 -1.41 6.43
CA ILE A 98 14.57 -2.34 5.61
C ILE A 98 13.10 -1.94 5.63
N ALA A 99 12.34 -2.48 4.69
CA ALA A 99 10.89 -2.31 4.64
C ALA A 99 10.22 -2.90 5.90
N THR A 100 9.20 -2.23 6.38
CA THR A 100 8.39 -2.72 7.53
C THR A 100 7.54 -3.94 7.18
N LEU A 101 7.21 -4.10 5.89
CA LEU A 101 6.53 -5.28 5.35
C LEU A 101 7.17 -5.66 4.02
N LYS A 102 6.96 -6.92 3.61
CA LYS A 102 7.36 -7.37 2.28
C LYS A 102 6.50 -6.70 1.21
N PRO A 103 7.09 -5.97 0.25
CA PRO A 103 6.35 -5.38 -0.85
C PRO A 103 5.66 -6.45 -1.71
N SER A 104 4.41 -6.21 -2.10
CA SER A 104 3.61 -7.09 -2.96
C SER A 104 3.14 -6.39 -4.22
N LEU A 105 2.74 -5.12 -4.10
CA LEU A 105 2.21 -4.30 -5.19
C LEU A 105 2.70 -2.86 -5.05
N ARG A 106 2.50 -2.09 -6.11
CA ARG A 106 2.60 -0.64 -6.10
C ARG A 106 1.20 -0.04 -6.14
N MET A 107 1.00 1.04 -5.42
CA MET A 107 -0.22 1.86 -5.47
C MET A 107 0.14 3.24 -6.03
N ARG A 108 -0.44 3.56 -7.19
CA ARG A 108 -0.26 4.87 -7.84
C ARG A 108 -1.45 5.74 -7.56
N VAL A 109 -1.22 6.88 -6.93
CA VAL A 109 -2.25 7.89 -6.64
C VAL A 109 -1.96 9.10 -7.52
N ARG A 110 -2.90 9.43 -8.40
CA ARG A 110 -2.85 10.64 -9.21
C ARG A 110 -3.79 11.69 -8.62
N TYR A 111 -3.28 12.90 -8.50
CA TYR A 111 -4.02 14.02 -7.95
C TYR A 111 -4.48 14.99 -9.05
N GLU A 112 -5.63 15.61 -8.85
CA GLU A 112 -6.14 16.68 -9.74
C GLU A 112 -5.46 18.00 -9.39
N THR A 113 -4.19 18.14 -9.75
CA THR A 113 -3.40 19.35 -9.57
C THR A 113 -2.89 19.86 -10.92
N GLU A 114 -2.56 21.15 -11.01
CA GLU A 114 -2.06 21.75 -12.24
C GLU A 114 -0.74 21.09 -12.71
N ASP A 115 0.12 20.74 -11.77
CA ASP A 115 1.40 20.06 -12.02
C ASP A 115 1.26 18.54 -12.23
N ARG A 116 0.04 18.01 -12.17
CA ARG A 116 -0.26 16.57 -12.28
C ARG A 116 0.54 15.73 -11.30
N PHE A 117 0.59 16.18 -10.06
CA PHE A 117 1.29 15.48 -8.99
C PHE A 117 0.79 14.05 -8.83
N GLU A 118 1.71 13.11 -8.64
CA GLU A 118 1.38 11.74 -8.32
C GLU A 118 2.32 11.17 -7.27
N SER A 119 1.80 10.23 -6.51
CA SER A 119 2.57 9.45 -5.51
C SER A 119 2.53 7.98 -5.87
N LEU A 120 3.66 7.30 -5.67
CA LEU A 120 3.80 5.88 -5.94
C LEU A 120 4.29 5.19 -4.67
N PHE A 121 3.42 4.37 -4.09
CA PHE A 121 3.67 3.67 -2.84
C PHE A 121 3.95 2.19 -3.07
N SER A 122 4.83 1.60 -2.27
CA SER A 122 4.88 0.15 -2.10
C SER A 122 3.88 -0.26 -1.03
N ILE A 123 3.10 -1.29 -1.29
CA ILE A 123 2.11 -1.83 -0.37
C ILE A 123 2.31 -3.32 -0.17
N GLY A 124 1.87 -3.82 0.98
CA GLY A 124 1.93 -5.22 1.34
C GLY A 124 0.89 -5.57 2.38
N GLN A 125 0.78 -6.85 2.69
CA GLN A 125 -0.13 -7.36 3.72
C GLN A 125 0.63 -7.64 5.01
N ASN A 126 0.06 -7.20 6.15
CA ASN A 126 0.59 -7.53 7.46
C ASN A 126 0.23 -8.96 7.88
N GLY A 127 0.64 -9.37 9.09
CA GLY A 127 0.36 -10.71 9.62
C GLY A 127 -1.14 -11.05 9.77
N ALA A 128 -2.00 -10.04 9.80
CA ALA A 128 -3.47 -10.21 9.82
C ALA A 128 -4.10 -10.18 8.41
N GLY A 129 -3.29 -10.14 7.36
CA GLY A 129 -3.76 -10.08 5.97
C GLY A 129 -4.29 -8.71 5.53
N GLN A 130 -4.06 -7.67 6.32
CA GLN A 130 -4.51 -6.32 6.00
C GLN A 130 -3.51 -5.60 5.11
N TRP A 131 -3.99 -4.93 4.06
CA TRP A 131 -3.15 -4.08 3.22
C TRP A 131 -2.68 -2.85 3.98
N ARG A 132 -1.39 -2.52 3.80
CA ARG A 132 -0.74 -1.36 4.43
C ARG A 132 0.27 -0.73 3.48
N ILE A 133 0.44 0.58 3.59
CA ILE A 133 1.55 1.28 2.93
C ILE A 133 2.83 0.98 3.71
N ILE A 134 3.89 0.65 2.99
CA ILE A 134 5.16 0.22 3.57
C ILE A 134 6.00 1.45 3.93
N SER A 135 6.59 1.41 5.10
CA SER A 135 7.60 2.35 5.56
C SER A 135 8.92 1.63 5.78
N SER A 136 9.84 2.25 6.49
CA SER A 136 11.16 1.68 6.79
C SER A 136 11.40 1.59 8.30
N ARG A 137 12.22 0.62 8.68
CA ARG A 137 12.69 0.44 10.04
C ARG A 137 14.17 0.06 10.05
N PRO A 138 14.92 0.34 11.14
CA PRO A 138 16.28 -0.19 11.30
C PRO A 138 16.28 -1.71 11.29
N MET A 139 17.37 -2.28 10.77
CA MET A 139 17.63 -3.73 10.83
C MET A 139 17.96 -4.17 12.26
#